data_0a03ab4cbc58bc85acb7d9c2a458aa64
#
_entry.id   0a03ab4cbc58bc85acb7d9c2a458aa64
#
_cell.length_a   1.000
_cell.length_b   1.000
_cell.length_c   1.000
_cell.angle_alpha   90.00
_cell.angle_beta   90.00
_cell.angle_gamma   90.00
#
_symmetry.space_group_name_H-M   'P 1'
#
loop_
_entity.id
_entity.type
_entity.pdbx_description
1 polymer ?
#
loop_
_entity_poly.entity_id
_entity_poly.type
_entity_poly.pdbx_seq_one_letter_code
_entity_poly.pdbx_strand_id
1 'polypeptide(L)'
;MHFRKYLVGGIRKVKKVVKFGGSSLASAEQFKKVGNIIRKEESRRYVIPSAPGERTPDDTKVTDMLYSCYGQAILGEDAEKDFEEQLEAIKERYNSIISGLDLELSLDEEFKTIRTNFSKKIGRDYAASRGEYLNGIIMAAYLGYEFIDAAEVIVFDENGNFDGDKTHEILSARLENTERAVIPGFYGAKPDGSIQTFSRGGSDITGSIVAKAVHADMYENWTDVSGFLIADPRIIKNPKPIDVITYRELRELSYMGATVLHEDAIFPVRKEGIPINIRNTNAPEDKGTLIVEDTCRKPRFTITGIAGKKDFASITIEKAMMNSEVGFCRKVLEVFENNHISIEH
;
A
#
# COMPACT_ATOMS: atom_id res chain seq x y z
N MET A 1 15.02 -21.76 10.00
CA MET A 1 15.05 -21.86 11.46
C MET A 1 13.61 -21.95 11.94
N HIS A 2 13.19 -23.05 12.58
CA HIS A 2 11.82 -23.29 13.00
C HIS A 2 11.52 -22.44 14.25
N PHE A 3 10.68 -21.42 14.11
CA PHE A 3 10.08 -20.77 15.28
C PHE A 3 8.97 -21.66 15.84
N ARG A 4 9.33 -22.58 16.73
CA ARG A 4 8.38 -23.23 17.63
C ARG A 4 8.25 -22.38 18.89
N LYS A 5 7.27 -21.48 18.95
CA LYS A 5 6.74 -21.01 20.24
C LYS A 5 5.66 -22.00 20.68
N TYR A 6 6.02 -22.85 21.63
CA TYR A 6 5.04 -23.68 22.34
C TYR A 6 4.26 -22.79 23.32
N LEU A 7 2.97 -22.67 23.11
CA LEU A 7 2.03 -22.28 24.16
C LEU A 7 1.13 -23.49 24.42
N VAL A 8 0.89 -23.76 25.70
CA VAL A 8 0.07 -24.85 26.23
C VAL A 8 -1.33 -24.72 25.63
N GLY A 9 -1.78 -25.75 24.85
CA GLY A 9 -3.21 -25.92 24.53
C GLY A 9 -3.67 -25.66 23.10
N GLY A 10 -2.85 -25.80 22.06
CA GLY A 10 -3.32 -25.76 20.66
C GLY A 10 -2.21 -25.41 19.67
N ILE A 11 -2.20 -26.06 18.52
CA ILE A 11 -1.32 -25.66 17.40
C ILE A 11 -1.86 -24.32 16.88
N ARG A 12 -1.21 -23.19 17.22
CA ARG A 12 -1.55 -21.88 16.64
C ARG A 12 -1.41 -21.98 15.11
N LYS A 13 -2.51 -21.83 14.39
CA LYS A 13 -2.47 -21.76 12.92
C LYS A 13 -1.70 -20.51 12.48
N VAL A 14 -0.75 -20.68 11.58
CA VAL A 14 0.01 -19.58 10.97
C VAL A 14 -0.96 -18.62 10.28
N LYS A 15 -0.77 -17.31 10.48
CA LYS A 15 -1.55 -16.25 9.88
C LYS A 15 -0.66 -15.38 9.01
N LYS A 16 -1.02 -15.22 7.75
CA LYS A 16 -0.38 -14.27 6.85
C LYS A 16 -1.38 -13.22 6.38
N VAL A 17 -0.92 -11.98 6.33
CA VAL A 17 -1.59 -10.89 5.64
C VAL A 17 -0.90 -10.72 4.30
N VAL A 18 -1.68 -10.57 3.23
CA VAL A 18 -1.17 -10.46 1.86
C VAL A 18 -1.74 -9.20 1.20
N LYS A 19 -0.88 -8.32 0.74
CA LYS A 19 -1.27 -7.14 -0.03
C LYS A 19 -0.87 -7.33 -1.48
N PHE A 20 -1.75 -6.95 -2.39
CA PHE A 20 -1.49 -6.97 -3.83
C PHE A 20 -1.53 -5.56 -4.41
N GLY A 21 -0.47 -5.16 -5.12
CA GLY A 21 -0.38 -3.88 -5.79
C GLY A 21 -1.28 -3.78 -7.02
N GLY A 22 -1.48 -2.56 -7.53
CA GLY A 22 -2.38 -2.31 -8.66
C GLY A 22 -2.02 -3.07 -9.93
N SER A 23 -0.73 -3.20 -10.27
CA SER A 23 -0.25 -3.99 -11.42
C SER A 23 -0.63 -5.47 -11.31
N SER A 24 -0.69 -5.99 -10.09
CA SER A 24 -1.12 -7.37 -9.79
C SER A 24 -2.63 -7.58 -9.90
N LEU A 25 -3.42 -6.50 -10.05
CA LEU A 25 -4.89 -6.51 -10.07
C LEU A 25 -5.47 -5.74 -11.27
N ALA A 26 -4.64 -5.52 -12.31
CA ALA A 26 -5.00 -4.70 -13.45
C ALA A 26 -6.02 -5.37 -14.41
N SER A 27 -6.16 -6.69 -14.39
CA SER A 27 -7.04 -7.46 -15.27
C SER A 27 -7.51 -8.77 -14.62
N ALA A 28 -8.50 -9.43 -15.25
CA ALA A 28 -9.00 -10.73 -14.81
C ALA A 28 -7.90 -11.81 -14.77
N GLU A 29 -6.95 -11.79 -15.72
CA GLU A 29 -5.81 -12.72 -15.75
C GLU A 29 -4.91 -12.52 -14.54
N GLN A 30 -4.67 -11.27 -14.15
CA GLN A 30 -3.89 -10.96 -12.95
C GLN A 30 -4.65 -11.39 -11.68
N PHE A 31 -5.95 -11.16 -11.60
CA PHE A 31 -6.80 -11.67 -10.51
C PHE A 31 -6.72 -13.19 -10.39
N LYS A 32 -6.74 -13.94 -11.52
CA LYS A 32 -6.58 -15.40 -11.52
C LYS A 32 -5.24 -15.83 -10.94
N LYS A 33 -4.14 -15.13 -11.30
CA LYS A 33 -2.82 -15.38 -10.69
C LYS A 33 -2.83 -15.12 -9.19
N VAL A 34 -3.39 -14.00 -8.76
CA VAL A 34 -3.53 -13.63 -7.34
C VAL A 34 -4.35 -14.68 -6.58
N GLY A 35 -5.50 -15.08 -7.12
CA GLY A 35 -6.33 -16.13 -6.51
C GLY A 35 -5.59 -17.45 -6.36
N ASN A 36 -4.81 -17.85 -7.36
CA ASN A 36 -3.97 -19.07 -7.28
C ASN A 36 -2.89 -18.94 -6.21
N ILE A 37 -2.25 -17.78 -6.08
CA ILE A 37 -1.27 -17.51 -5.03
C ILE A 37 -1.93 -17.65 -3.66
N ILE A 38 -3.10 -17.05 -3.45
CA ILE A 38 -3.80 -17.08 -2.16
C ILE A 38 -4.23 -18.50 -1.81
N ARG A 39 -4.88 -19.21 -2.75
CA ARG A 39 -5.39 -20.58 -2.53
C ARG A 39 -4.29 -21.62 -2.33
N LYS A 40 -3.07 -21.37 -2.84
CA LYS A 40 -1.92 -22.28 -2.69
C LYS A 40 -1.46 -22.39 -1.23
N GLU A 41 -1.80 -21.44 -0.36
CA GLU A 41 -1.36 -21.42 1.02
C GLU A 41 -2.47 -20.93 1.98
N GLU A 42 -3.05 -21.85 2.76
CA GLU A 42 -4.17 -21.59 3.67
C GLU A 42 -3.87 -20.54 4.76
N SER A 43 -2.61 -20.27 5.04
CA SER A 43 -2.19 -19.24 5.99
C SER A 43 -2.42 -17.83 5.48
N ARG A 44 -2.63 -17.60 4.16
CA ARG A 44 -2.95 -16.31 3.52
C ARG A 44 -4.42 -15.97 3.71
N ARG A 45 -4.75 -15.42 4.86
CA ARG A 45 -6.14 -15.27 5.34
C ARG A 45 -6.71 -13.87 5.12
N TYR A 46 -5.89 -12.85 5.24
CA TYR A 46 -6.32 -11.46 5.14
C TYR A 46 -5.68 -10.84 3.91
N VAL A 47 -6.53 -10.36 3.01
CA VAL A 47 -6.13 -9.88 1.68
C VAL A 47 -6.41 -8.39 1.56
N ILE A 48 -5.40 -7.63 1.18
CA ILE A 48 -5.48 -6.19 1.00
C ILE A 48 -5.26 -5.87 -0.48
N PRO A 49 -6.33 -5.69 -1.27
CA PRO A 49 -6.21 -5.28 -2.65
C PRO A 49 -6.02 -3.77 -2.77
N SER A 50 -5.14 -3.36 -3.69
CA SER A 50 -5.11 -2.01 -4.23
C SER A 50 -6.14 -1.85 -5.36
N ALA A 51 -6.40 -0.61 -5.81
CA ALA A 51 -7.14 -0.35 -7.03
C ALA A 51 -6.46 -0.99 -8.26
N PRO A 52 -7.19 -1.29 -9.34
CA PRO A 52 -6.59 -1.79 -10.57
C PRO A 52 -5.59 -0.80 -11.17
N GLY A 53 -4.37 -1.28 -11.41
CA GLY A 53 -3.30 -0.52 -12.06
C GLY A 53 -3.43 -0.49 -13.58
N GLU A 54 -2.37 -0.05 -14.25
CA GLU A 54 -2.25 -0.05 -15.71
C GLU A 54 -2.17 -1.49 -16.25
N ARG A 55 -2.88 -1.77 -17.35
CA ARG A 55 -2.81 -3.05 -18.09
C ARG A 55 -1.63 -3.05 -19.05
N THR A 56 -1.31 -1.87 -19.60
CA THR A 56 -0.21 -1.60 -20.54
C THR A 56 0.42 -0.27 -20.18
N PRO A 57 1.62 0.06 -20.68
CA PRO A 57 2.28 1.35 -20.41
C PRO A 57 1.48 2.58 -20.83
N ASP A 58 0.56 2.45 -21.79
CA ASP A 58 -0.28 3.54 -22.29
C ASP A 58 -1.66 3.58 -21.62
N ASP A 59 -1.91 2.70 -20.65
CA ASP A 59 -3.19 2.65 -19.91
C ASP A 59 -3.18 3.61 -18.72
N THR A 60 -4.36 3.96 -18.23
CA THR A 60 -4.51 4.84 -17.06
C THR A 60 -4.92 4.01 -15.84
N LYS A 61 -4.32 4.29 -14.70
CA LYS A 61 -4.71 3.70 -13.40
C LYS A 61 -6.14 4.10 -13.04
N VAL A 62 -6.88 3.17 -12.46
CA VAL A 62 -8.26 3.46 -12.04
C VAL A 62 -8.34 4.61 -11.04
N THR A 63 -7.37 4.77 -10.15
CA THR A 63 -7.32 5.89 -9.21
C THR A 63 -7.21 7.24 -9.93
N ASP A 64 -6.42 7.32 -11.01
CA ASP A 64 -6.29 8.53 -11.82
C ASP A 64 -7.56 8.81 -12.64
N MET A 65 -8.20 7.74 -13.16
CA MET A 65 -9.52 7.85 -13.81
C MET A 65 -10.57 8.40 -12.84
N LEU A 66 -10.60 7.93 -11.59
CA LEU A 66 -11.53 8.40 -10.55
C LEU A 66 -11.27 9.88 -10.18
N TYR A 67 -10.02 10.30 -10.07
CA TYR A 67 -9.68 11.70 -9.85
C TYR A 67 -10.13 12.59 -11.01
N SER A 68 -9.91 12.16 -12.25
CA SER A 68 -10.35 12.88 -13.44
C SER A 68 -11.87 12.99 -13.49
N CYS A 69 -12.57 11.87 -13.32
CA CYS A 69 -14.03 11.81 -13.30
C CYS A 69 -14.64 12.72 -12.21
N TYR A 70 -14.09 12.67 -10.99
CA TYR A 70 -14.51 13.57 -9.92
C TYR A 70 -14.24 15.04 -10.26
N GLY A 71 -13.13 15.34 -10.95
CA GLY A 71 -12.81 16.66 -11.47
C GLY A 71 -13.90 17.18 -12.41
N GLN A 72 -14.43 16.37 -13.32
CA GLN A 72 -15.56 16.75 -14.19
C GLN A 72 -16.85 16.98 -13.40
N ALA A 73 -17.13 16.12 -12.41
CA ALA A 73 -18.31 16.31 -11.55
C ALA A 73 -18.30 17.64 -10.79
N ILE A 74 -17.12 18.17 -10.43
CA ILE A 74 -16.96 19.47 -9.76
C ILE A 74 -17.32 20.63 -10.70
N LEU A 75 -17.04 20.52 -11.99
CA LEU A 75 -17.36 21.54 -13.00
C LEU A 75 -18.88 21.69 -13.23
N GLY A 76 -19.67 20.65 -12.94
CA GLY A 76 -21.13 20.69 -13.00
C GLY A 76 -21.69 20.51 -14.41
N GLU A 77 -22.80 21.21 -14.74
CA GLU A 77 -23.56 21.00 -15.98
C GLU A 77 -22.73 21.13 -17.28
N ASP A 78 -21.72 22.00 -17.28
CA ASP A 78 -20.85 22.21 -18.45
C ASP A 78 -20.00 20.98 -18.79
N ALA A 79 -19.78 20.07 -17.83
CA ALA A 79 -18.96 18.87 -17.97
C ALA A 79 -19.74 17.56 -17.73
N GLU A 80 -21.08 17.61 -17.65
CA GLU A 80 -21.91 16.44 -17.32
C GLU A 80 -21.69 15.28 -18.33
N LYS A 81 -21.52 15.59 -19.59
CA LYS A 81 -21.25 14.57 -20.62
C LYS A 81 -19.91 13.87 -20.39
N ASP A 82 -18.85 14.63 -20.14
CA ASP A 82 -17.51 14.10 -19.89
C ASP A 82 -17.46 13.30 -18.56
N PHE A 83 -18.22 13.73 -17.57
CA PHE A 83 -18.41 13.03 -16.32
C PHE A 83 -19.03 11.64 -16.53
N GLU A 84 -20.17 11.57 -17.25
CA GLU A 84 -20.87 10.30 -17.50
C GLU A 84 -20.02 9.36 -18.37
N GLU A 85 -19.34 9.87 -19.41
CA GLU A 85 -18.44 9.07 -20.24
C GLU A 85 -17.26 8.49 -19.42
N GLN A 86 -16.65 9.27 -18.53
CA GLN A 86 -15.58 8.78 -17.68
C GLN A 86 -16.07 7.80 -16.62
N LEU A 87 -17.23 8.03 -16.02
CA LEU A 87 -17.80 7.12 -15.04
C LEU A 87 -18.15 5.76 -15.68
N GLU A 88 -18.71 5.78 -16.90
CA GLU A 88 -19.01 4.54 -17.64
C GLU A 88 -17.71 3.80 -18.03
N ALA A 89 -16.67 4.50 -18.46
CA ALA A 89 -15.38 3.89 -18.75
C ALA A 89 -14.76 3.18 -17.51
N ILE A 90 -14.90 3.78 -16.31
CA ILE A 90 -14.49 3.14 -15.07
C ILE A 90 -15.33 1.89 -14.78
N LYS A 91 -16.66 1.99 -14.99
CA LYS A 91 -17.58 0.87 -14.81
C LYS A 91 -17.25 -0.29 -15.75
N GLU A 92 -17.03 -0.01 -17.03
CA GLU A 92 -16.61 -1.00 -18.02
C GLU A 92 -15.29 -1.69 -17.63
N ARG A 93 -14.34 -0.94 -17.04
CA ARG A 93 -13.08 -1.50 -16.54
C ARG A 93 -13.33 -2.59 -15.49
N TYR A 94 -14.19 -2.33 -14.51
CA TYR A 94 -14.55 -3.31 -13.49
C TYR A 94 -15.39 -4.46 -14.03
N ASN A 95 -16.36 -4.17 -14.91
CA ASN A 95 -17.18 -5.19 -15.58
C ASN A 95 -16.32 -6.16 -16.39
N SER A 96 -15.26 -5.67 -17.05
CA SER A 96 -14.32 -6.53 -17.76
C SER A 96 -13.59 -7.50 -16.85
N ILE A 97 -13.26 -7.08 -15.61
CA ILE A 97 -12.65 -7.96 -14.60
C ILE A 97 -13.68 -9.00 -14.12
N ILE A 98 -14.88 -8.55 -13.74
CA ILE A 98 -15.97 -9.43 -13.27
C ILE A 98 -16.29 -10.51 -14.29
N SER A 99 -16.53 -10.10 -15.55
CA SER A 99 -16.81 -11.00 -16.68
C SER A 99 -15.67 -11.98 -16.93
N GLY A 100 -14.42 -11.50 -16.93
CA GLY A 100 -13.25 -12.34 -17.15
C GLY A 100 -12.97 -13.32 -15.99
N LEU A 101 -13.58 -13.11 -14.82
CA LEU A 101 -13.55 -14.02 -13.68
C LEU A 101 -14.76 -14.94 -13.59
N ASP A 102 -15.71 -14.83 -14.52
CA ASP A 102 -16.97 -15.58 -14.54
C ASP A 102 -17.80 -15.41 -13.24
N LEU A 103 -17.82 -14.18 -12.67
CA LEU A 103 -18.54 -13.89 -11.43
C LEU A 103 -19.97 -13.42 -11.69
N GLU A 104 -20.92 -13.95 -10.92
CA GLU A 104 -22.29 -13.43 -10.83
C GLU A 104 -22.33 -12.26 -9.83
N LEU A 105 -21.73 -11.13 -10.20
CA LEU A 105 -21.61 -9.92 -9.40
C LEU A 105 -21.98 -8.71 -10.26
N SER A 106 -22.82 -7.81 -9.74
CA SER A 106 -23.05 -6.46 -10.30
C SER A 106 -22.57 -5.41 -9.32
N LEU A 107 -21.95 -4.35 -9.82
CA LEU A 107 -21.56 -3.15 -9.09
C LEU A 107 -22.47 -1.95 -9.43
N ASP A 108 -23.65 -2.18 -10.00
CA ASP A 108 -24.54 -1.10 -10.45
C ASP A 108 -25.01 -0.19 -9.30
N GLU A 109 -25.30 -0.75 -8.12
CA GLU A 109 -25.71 0.03 -6.96
C GLU A 109 -24.55 0.87 -6.38
N GLU A 110 -23.34 0.30 -6.39
CA GLU A 110 -22.14 1.01 -6.00
C GLU A 110 -21.88 2.18 -6.95
N PHE A 111 -21.99 1.99 -8.24
CA PHE A 111 -21.82 3.07 -9.23
C PHE A 111 -22.92 4.13 -9.15
N LYS A 112 -24.17 3.79 -8.85
CA LYS A 112 -25.23 4.77 -8.55
C LYS A 112 -24.89 5.62 -7.33
N THR A 113 -24.36 4.97 -6.28
CA THR A 113 -23.92 5.65 -5.06
C THR A 113 -22.73 6.57 -5.34
N ILE A 114 -21.74 6.11 -6.09
CA ILE A 114 -20.56 6.89 -6.50
C ILE A 114 -21.00 8.11 -7.32
N ARG A 115 -21.86 7.92 -8.34
CA ARG A 115 -22.41 8.99 -9.15
C ARG A 115 -23.08 10.06 -8.29
N THR A 116 -23.96 9.64 -7.38
CA THR A 116 -24.66 10.56 -6.47
C THR A 116 -23.69 11.34 -5.58
N ASN A 117 -22.69 10.67 -5.05
CA ASN A 117 -21.71 11.29 -4.15
C ASN A 117 -20.75 12.23 -4.89
N PHE A 118 -20.39 11.92 -6.12
CA PHE A 118 -19.60 12.80 -6.98
C PHE A 118 -20.38 14.08 -7.32
N SER A 119 -21.67 13.96 -7.69
CA SER A 119 -22.54 15.10 -7.93
C SER A 119 -22.75 15.96 -6.67
N LYS A 120 -22.73 15.35 -5.47
CA LYS A 120 -22.75 16.08 -4.19
C LYS A 120 -21.41 16.67 -3.79
N LYS A 121 -20.33 16.43 -4.54
CA LYS A 121 -18.97 16.95 -4.31
C LYS A 121 -18.42 16.59 -2.93
N ILE A 122 -18.61 15.33 -2.47
CA ILE A 122 -18.33 14.92 -1.09
C ILE A 122 -16.82 14.80 -0.76
N GLY A 123 -15.92 14.88 -1.74
CA GLY A 123 -14.48 14.98 -1.49
C GLY A 123 -13.62 14.10 -2.39
N ARG A 124 -12.39 14.56 -2.56
CA ARG A 124 -11.39 13.89 -3.40
C ARG A 124 -10.93 12.55 -2.82
N ASP A 125 -10.85 12.45 -1.49
CA ASP A 125 -10.47 11.21 -0.81
C ASP A 125 -11.52 10.12 -1.00
N TYR A 126 -12.81 10.48 -0.95
CA TYR A 126 -13.88 9.55 -1.32
C TYR A 126 -13.70 9.04 -2.74
N ALA A 127 -13.47 9.93 -3.70
CA ALA A 127 -13.30 9.53 -5.09
C ALA A 127 -12.15 8.52 -5.25
N ALA A 128 -10.99 8.84 -4.71
CA ALA A 128 -9.82 7.97 -4.78
C ALA A 128 -10.07 6.59 -4.16
N SER A 129 -10.69 6.55 -2.98
CA SER A 129 -10.93 5.30 -2.23
C SER A 129 -11.82 4.31 -2.96
N ARG A 130 -12.66 4.76 -3.89
CA ARG A 130 -13.59 3.88 -4.62
C ARG A 130 -12.87 2.87 -5.49
N GLY A 131 -11.63 3.16 -5.89
CA GLY A 131 -10.80 2.21 -6.62
C GLY A 131 -10.53 0.93 -5.83
N GLU A 132 -10.03 1.07 -4.62
CA GLU A 132 -9.78 -0.04 -3.71
C GLU A 132 -11.07 -0.68 -3.20
N TYR A 133 -12.09 0.12 -2.90
CA TYR A 133 -13.39 -0.36 -2.43
C TYR A 133 -14.04 -1.33 -3.42
N LEU A 134 -14.20 -0.92 -4.69
CA LEU A 134 -14.79 -1.75 -5.72
C LEU A 134 -13.94 -3.00 -6.00
N ASN A 135 -12.63 -2.84 -6.01
CA ASN A 135 -11.71 -3.96 -6.21
C ASN A 135 -11.74 -4.96 -5.04
N GLY A 136 -11.95 -4.46 -3.84
CA GLY A 136 -12.15 -5.27 -2.63
C GLY A 136 -13.41 -6.13 -2.71
N ILE A 137 -14.52 -5.58 -3.18
CA ILE A 137 -15.79 -6.32 -3.38
C ILE A 137 -15.58 -7.47 -4.38
N ILE A 138 -14.94 -7.18 -5.54
CA ILE A 138 -14.66 -8.22 -6.54
C ILE A 138 -13.73 -9.31 -5.97
N MET A 139 -12.69 -8.91 -5.25
CA MET A 139 -11.74 -9.86 -4.67
C MET A 139 -12.41 -10.74 -3.62
N ALA A 140 -13.29 -10.18 -2.78
CA ALA A 140 -14.04 -10.92 -1.77
C ALA A 140 -14.98 -11.95 -2.43
N ALA A 141 -15.73 -11.53 -3.45
CA ALA A 141 -16.59 -12.43 -4.21
C ALA A 141 -15.79 -13.55 -4.90
N TYR A 142 -14.66 -13.21 -5.52
CA TYR A 142 -13.80 -14.17 -6.23
C TYR A 142 -13.16 -15.23 -5.32
N LEU A 143 -12.81 -14.84 -4.09
CA LEU A 143 -12.21 -15.75 -3.11
C LEU A 143 -13.25 -16.48 -2.25
N GLY A 144 -14.48 -15.97 -2.15
CA GLY A 144 -15.48 -16.40 -1.17
C GLY A 144 -15.07 -15.99 0.25
N TYR A 145 -14.40 -14.84 0.41
CA TYR A 145 -13.97 -14.29 1.70
C TYR A 145 -14.92 -13.18 2.15
N GLU A 146 -14.94 -12.91 3.46
CA GLU A 146 -15.71 -11.81 4.01
C GLU A 146 -15.14 -10.47 3.52
N PHE A 147 -16.01 -9.58 3.01
CA PHE A 147 -15.65 -8.19 2.71
C PHE A 147 -15.81 -7.34 3.96
N ILE A 148 -14.78 -6.58 4.30
CA ILE A 148 -14.82 -5.60 5.40
C ILE A 148 -14.40 -4.26 4.83
N ASP A 149 -15.30 -3.27 4.82
CA ASP A 149 -14.96 -1.93 4.36
C ASP A 149 -13.90 -1.31 5.29
N ALA A 150 -12.82 -0.79 4.71
CA ALA A 150 -11.78 -0.13 5.48
C ALA A 150 -12.31 1.08 6.28
N ALA A 151 -13.35 1.75 5.79
CA ALA A 151 -14.00 2.86 6.50
C ALA A 151 -14.63 2.44 7.85
N GLU A 152 -14.97 1.17 8.04
CA GLU A 152 -15.54 0.65 9.30
C GLU A 152 -14.46 0.39 10.36
N VAL A 153 -13.22 0.15 9.94
CA VAL A 153 -12.16 -0.41 10.82
C VAL A 153 -10.87 0.40 10.87
N ILE A 154 -10.64 1.31 9.93
CA ILE A 154 -9.48 2.21 9.89
C ILE A 154 -9.94 3.62 10.27
N VAL A 155 -9.40 4.16 11.33
CA VAL A 155 -9.86 5.42 11.94
C VAL A 155 -8.83 6.53 11.77
N PHE A 156 -9.32 7.69 11.37
CA PHE A 156 -8.58 8.95 11.40
C PHE A 156 -9.22 9.90 12.43
N ASP A 157 -8.45 10.83 12.97
CA ASP A 157 -8.97 11.88 13.84
C ASP A 157 -9.69 12.98 13.02
N GLU A 158 -10.27 13.97 13.71
CA GLU A 158 -10.96 15.10 13.07
C GLU A 158 -10.05 15.90 12.12
N ASN A 159 -8.74 15.91 12.39
CA ASN A 159 -7.74 16.63 11.60
C ASN A 159 -7.22 15.80 10.40
N GLY A 160 -7.66 14.54 10.26
CA GLY A 160 -7.22 13.63 9.21
C GLY A 160 -5.90 12.91 9.53
N ASN A 161 -5.45 12.90 10.78
CA ASN A 161 -4.33 12.08 11.21
C ASN A 161 -4.80 10.66 11.54
N PHE A 162 -3.98 9.68 11.20
CA PHE A 162 -4.28 8.27 11.49
C PHE A 162 -4.27 7.99 13.00
N ASP A 163 -5.39 7.46 13.52
CA ASP A 163 -5.52 7.00 14.90
C ASP A 163 -5.18 5.51 15.01
N GLY A 164 -3.92 5.22 15.27
CA GLY A 164 -3.41 3.85 15.30
C GLY A 164 -3.91 3.02 16.47
N ASP A 165 -4.20 3.63 17.63
CA ASP A 165 -4.64 2.91 18.82
C ASP A 165 -6.12 2.52 18.69
N LYS A 166 -6.96 3.45 18.28
CA LYS A 166 -8.38 3.20 18.03
C LYS A 166 -8.60 2.23 16.88
N THR A 167 -7.84 2.38 15.80
CA THR A 167 -7.84 1.42 14.69
C THR A 167 -7.47 0.03 15.17
N HIS A 168 -6.44 -0.11 15.98
CA HIS A 168 -6.00 -1.42 16.49
C HIS A 168 -7.09 -2.08 17.33
N GLU A 169 -7.74 -1.33 18.22
CA GLU A 169 -8.84 -1.82 19.04
C GLU A 169 -10.00 -2.34 18.18
N ILE A 170 -10.53 -1.50 17.27
CA ILE A 170 -11.69 -1.85 16.42
C ILE A 170 -11.36 -3.01 15.50
N LEU A 171 -10.22 -2.94 14.80
CA LEU A 171 -9.82 -3.93 13.80
C LEU A 171 -9.51 -5.28 14.44
N SER A 172 -8.84 -5.31 15.60
CA SER A 172 -8.57 -6.55 16.33
C SER A 172 -9.86 -7.22 16.80
N ALA A 173 -10.79 -6.47 17.36
CA ALA A 173 -12.09 -6.99 17.77
C ALA A 173 -12.91 -7.51 16.57
N ARG A 174 -12.89 -6.78 15.44
CA ARG A 174 -13.61 -7.17 14.21
C ARG A 174 -13.06 -8.46 13.61
N LEU A 175 -11.73 -8.67 13.68
CA LEU A 175 -11.04 -9.81 13.08
C LEU A 175 -10.87 -11.01 14.03
N GLU A 176 -11.24 -10.89 15.30
CA GLU A 176 -11.06 -11.97 16.30
C GLU A 176 -11.76 -13.27 15.86
N ASN A 177 -12.99 -13.16 15.35
CA ASN A 177 -13.82 -14.28 14.90
C ASN A 177 -13.89 -14.42 13.37
N THR A 178 -13.13 -13.62 12.62
CA THR A 178 -13.11 -13.66 11.16
C THR A 178 -11.95 -14.55 10.68
N GLU A 179 -12.29 -15.66 10.05
CA GLU A 179 -11.25 -16.60 9.59
C GLU A 179 -10.49 -16.06 8.37
N ARG A 180 -11.22 -15.46 7.43
CA ARG A 180 -10.69 -14.93 6.16
C ARG A 180 -11.43 -13.67 5.76
N ALA A 181 -10.69 -12.62 5.41
CA ALA A 181 -11.29 -11.36 4.98
C ALA A 181 -10.52 -10.70 3.84
N VAL A 182 -11.24 -9.87 3.08
CA VAL A 182 -10.69 -8.89 2.16
C VAL A 182 -10.99 -7.51 2.75
N ILE A 183 -9.94 -6.71 2.94
CA ILE A 183 -10.03 -5.35 3.46
C ILE A 183 -9.38 -4.42 2.42
N PRO A 184 -10.13 -3.52 1.76
CA PRO A 184 -9.56 -2.59 0.80
C PRO A 184 -8.42 -1.77 1.43
N GLY A 185 -7.36 -1.55 0.68
CA GLY A 185 -6.26 -0.71 1.14
C GLY A 185 -6.55 0.79 1.02
N PHE A 186 -5.58 1.62 1.43
CA PHE A 186 -5.45 3.03 1.12
C PHE A 186 -6.28 4.03 1.96
N TYR A 187 -7.43 3.69 2.53
CA TYR A 187 -8.35 4.63 3.17
C TYR A 187 -8.91 4.12 4.51
N GLY A 188 -9.56 5.01 5.20
CA GLY A 188 -10.39 4.80 6.38
C GLY A 188 -11.40 5.94 6.51
N ALA A 189 -11.95 6.14 7.70
CA ALA A 189 -12.94 7.19 7.95
C ALA A 189 -12.57 8.05 9.16
N LYS A 190 -13.03 9.32 9.12
CA LYS A 190 -13.06 10.24 10.24
C LYS A 190 -14.30 10.00 11.11
N PRO A 191 -14.40 10.62 12.32
CA PRO A 191 -15.54 10.46 13.20
C PRO A 191 -16.90 10.88 12.61
N ASP A 192 -16.89 11.82 11.66
CA ASP A 192 -18.08 12.26 10.93
C ASP A 192 -18.48 11.33 9.77
N GLY A 193 -17.75 10.23 9.57
CA GLY A 193 -17.96 9.27 8.49
C GLY A 193 -17.36 9.69 7.14
N SER A 194 -16.72 10.86 7.04
CA SER A 194 -16.04 11.26 5.82
C SER A 194 -14.80 10.39 5.58
N ILE A 195 -14.59 10.04 4.32
CA ILE A 195 -13.42 9.22 3.94
C ILE A 195 -12.15 10.06 4.00
N GLN A 196 -11.10 9.45 4.52
CA GLN A 196 -9.75 9.95 4.52
C GLN A 196 -8.79 8.93 3.93
N THR A 197 -7.91 9.37 3.02
CA THR A 197 -6.88 8.50 2.42
C THR A 197 -5.52 8.72 3.08
N PHE A 198 -4.68 7.67 3.07
CA PHE A 198 -3.26 7.83 3.40
C PHE A 198 -2.54 8.59 2.28
N SER A 199 -1.59 9.42 2.63
CA SER A 199 -0.91 10.31 1.67
C SER A 199 -0.05 9.58 0.64
N ARG A 200 0.60 8.46 1.03
CA ARG A 200 1.46 7.63 0.17
C ARG A 200 1.48 6.18 0.66
N GLY A 201 1.65 5.24 -0.27
CA GLY A 201 1.78 3.82 0.07
C GLY A 201 0.60 3.23 0.85
N GLY A 202 -0.59 3.82 0.70
CA GLY A 202 -1.72 3.58 1.60
C GLY A 202 -2.16 2.12 1.70
N SER A 203 -2.15 1.37 0.60
CA SER A 203 -2.47 -0.06 0.66
C SER A 203 -1.38 -0.86 1.38
N ASP A 204 -0.10 -0.44 1.28
CA ASP A 204 1.00 -1.06 2.03
C ASP A 204 0.86 -0.79 3.53
N ILE A 205 0.47 0.44 3.90
CA ILE A 205 0.18 0.84 5.28
C ILE A 205 -0.99 0.02 5.83
N THR A 206 -2.09 -0.10 5.09
CA THR A 206 -3.24 -0.92 5.48
C THR A 206 -2.83 -2.37 5.73
N GLY A 207 -2.00 -2.96 4.85
CA GLY A 207 -1.46 -4.31 5.04
C GLY A 207 -0.70 -4.47 6.35
N SER A 208 0.15 -3.49 6.69
CA SER A 208 0.90 -3.46 7.95
C SER A 208 -0.01 -3.31 9.18
N ILE A 209 -1.04 -2.45 9.10
CA ILE A 209 -2.02 -2.24 10.16
C ILE A 209 -2.79 -3.54 10.43
N VAL A 210 -3.29 -4.19 9.38
CA VAL A 210 -4.00 -5.47 9.50
C VAL A 210 -3.08 -6.55 10.05
N ALA A 211 -1.82 -6.63 9.58
CA ALA A 211 -0.85 -7.59 10.08
C ALA A 211 -0.59 -7.43 11.59
N LYS A 212 -0.48 -6.19 12.07
CA LYS A 212 -0.39 -5.89 13.50
C LYS A 212 -1.65 -6.35 14.25
N ALA A 213 -2.83 -5.98 13.76
CA ALA A 213 -4.11 -6.25 14.44
C ALA A 213 -4.39 -7.75 14.62
N VAL A 214 -4.02 -8.59 13.65
CA VAL A 214 -4.22 -10.04 13.72
C VAL A 214 -3.03 -10.79 14.32
N HIS A 215 -1.99 -10.09 14.76
CA HIS A 215 -0.70 -10.68 15.18
C HIS A 215 -0.19 -11.68 14.16
N ALA A 216 -0.04 -11.22 12.91
CA ALA A 216 0.39 -12.06 11.80
C ALA A 216 1.80 -12.63 12.02
N ASP A 217 2.05 -13.81 11.51
CA ASP A 217 3.38 -14.42 11.50
C ASP A 217 4.25 -13.85 10.36
N MET A 218 3.61 -13.27 9.34
CA MET A 218 4.25 -12.61 8.20
C MET A 218 3.29 -11.66 7.48
N TYR A 219 3.82 -10.56 6.98
CA TYR A 219 3.18 -9.69 6.01
C TYR A 219 3.85 -9.89 4.64
N GLU A 220 3.09 -10.39 3.65
CA GLU A 220 3.57 -10.52 2.27
C GLU A 220 3.08 -9.33 1.43
N ASN A 221 3.99 -8.58 0.83
CA ASN A 221 3.70 -7.51 -0.12
C ASN A 221 4.01 -8.00 -1.54
N TRP A 222 2.95 -8.25 -2.31
CA TRP A 222 3.02 -8.76 -3.67
C TRP A 222 2.94 -7.61 -4.67
N THR A 223 3.94 -7.53 -5.53
CA THR A 223 4.14 -6.49 -6.54
C THR A 223 4.61 -7.12 -7.86
N ASP A 224 5.16 -6.35 -8.78
CA ASP A 224 5.69 -6.79 -10.06
C ASP A 224 7.21 -7.03 -10.08
N VAL A 225 7.88 -6.89 -8.93
CA VAL A 225 9.31 -7.15 -8.76
C VAL A 225 9.58 -8.26 -7.74
N SER A 226 10.65 -9.03 -7.96
CA SER A 226 11.04 -10.17 -7.10
C SER A 226 11.87 -9.74 -5.87
N GLY A 227 11.49 -8.64 -5.21
CA GLY A 227 12.19 -8.09 -4.06
C GLY A 227 13.21 -7.01 -4.41
N PHE A 228 14.15 -6.77 -3.50
CA PHE A 228 15.20 -5.77 -3.68
C PHE A 228 16.42 -6.34 -4.39
N LEU A 229 17.06 -5.51 -5.19
CA LEU A 229 18.34 -5.80 -5.84
C LEU A 229 19.46 -5.02 -5.14
N ILE A 230 20.69 -5.56 -5.16
CA ILE A 230 21.85 -4.92 -4.53
C ILE A 230 22.24 -3.59 -5.19
N ALA A 231 21.76 -3.32 -6.39
CA ALA A 231 21.99 -2.07 -7.12
C ALA A 231 20.87 -1.85 -8.14
N ASP A 232 20.71 -0.62 -8.61
CA ASP A 232 19.73 -0.24 -9.63
C ASP A 232 20.01 -0.99 -10.97
N PRO A 233 19.07 -1.78 -11.49
CA PRO A 233 19.22 -2.53 -12.74
C PRO A 233 19.35 -1.63 -13.97
N ARG A 234 18.97 -0.36 -13.88
CA ARG A 234 19.16 0.64 -14.94
C ARG A 234 20.62 1.10 -15.05
N ILE A 235 21.41 0.90 -13.98
CA ILE A 235 22.82 1.31 -13.89
C ILE A 235 23.74 0.10 -13.97
N ILE A 236 23.41 -0.97 -13.23
CA ILE A 236 24.23 -2.18 -13.14
C ILE A 236 23.53 -3.34 -13.85
N LYS A 237 24.21 -3.93 -14.82
CA LYS A 237 23.67 -5.08 -15.55
C LYS A 237 23.61 -6.33 -14.64
N ASN A 238 22.42 -6.93 -14.54
CA ASN A 238 22.17 -8.15 -13.77
C ASN A 238 22.60 -8.06 -12.30
N PRO A 239 22.10 -7.09 -11.52
CA PRO A 239 22.40 -7.00 -10.10
C PRO A 239 21.81 -8.21 -9.37
N LYS A 240 22.48 -8.65 -8.31
CA LYS A 240 22.01 -9.79 -7.51
C LYS A 240 20.81 -9.42 -6.65
N PRO A 241 19.87 -10.34 -6.39
CA PRO A 241 18.80 -10.12 -5.44
C PRO A 241 19.32 -10.11 -4.00
N ILE A 242 18.65 -9.33 -3.14
CA ILE A 242 18.85 -9.33 -1.70
C ILE A 242 17.87 -10.34 -1.09
N ASP A 243 18.36 -11.42 -0.52
CA ASP A 243 17.52 -12.45 0.09
C ASP A 243 16.88 -11.97 1.40
N VAL A 244 17.66 -11.30 2.25
CA VAL A 244 17.26 -10.81 3.57
C VAL A 244 17.89 -9.46 3.83
N ILE A 245 17.09 -8.53 4.37
CA ILE A 245 17.51 -7.18 4.74
C ILE A 245 16.88 -6.81 6.08
N THR A 246 17.57 -6.00 6.89
CA THR A 246 16.98 -5.46 8.12
C THR A 246 16.16 -4.20 7.83
N TYR A 247 15.21 -3.88 8.72
CA TYR A 247 14.44 -2.64 8.62
C TYR A 247 15.36 -1.40 8.60
N ARG A 248 16.50 -1.46 9.30
CA ARG A 248 17.47 -0.38 9.31
C ARG A 248 18.14 -0.22 7.95
N GLU A 249 18.64 -1.30 7.36
CA GLU A 249 19.27 -1.29 6.03
C GLU A 249 18.27 -0.86 4.94
N LEU A 250 17.02 -1.34 5.03
CA LEU A 250 15.96 -0.94 4.10
C LEU A 250 15.72 0.57 4.16
N ARG A 251 15.64 1.15 5.36
CA ARG A 251 15.47 2.60 5.52
C ARG A 251 16.58 3.38 4.82
N GLU A 252 17.83 2.98 5.01
CA GLU A 252 18.97 3.64 4.37
C GLU A 252 18.91 3.53 2.84
N LEU A 253 18.54 2.35 2.30
CA LEU A 253 18.36 2.18 0.86
C LEU A 253 17.18 2.97 0.29
N SER A 254 16.05 3.01 1.00
CA SER A 254 14.85 3.76 0.59
C SER A 254 15.11 5.25 0.58
N TYR A 255 15.82 5.77 1.57
CA TYR A 255 16.22 7.16 1.67
C TYR A 255 17.09 7.59 0.47
N MET A 256 17.94 6.70 -0.01
CA MET A 256 18.79 6.93 -1.18
C MET A 256 18.11 6.60 -2.52
N GLY A 257 16.79 6.35 -2.55
CA GLY A 257 15.99 6.24 -3.77
C GLY A 257 15.62 4.82 -4.21
N ALA A 258 15.83 3.80 -3.39
CA ALA A 258 15.31 2.45 -3.66
C ALA A 258 13.82 2.39 -3.26
N THR A 259 12.91 2.64 -4.21
CA THR A 259 11.46 2.84 -3.96
C THR A 259 10.64 1.57 -4.20
N VAL A 260 10.86 0.50 -3.46
CA VAL A 260 10.02 -0.71 -3.54
C VAL A 260 8.93 -0.71 -2.47
N LEU A 261 9.19 -0.12 -1.30
CA LEU A 261 8.26 -0.04 -0.18
C LEU A 261 8.41 1.31 0.53
N HIS A 262 7.29 1.96 0.85
CA HIS A 262 7.30 3.23 1.57
C HIS A 262 7.64 3.03 3.06
N GLU A 263 8.43 3.92 3.66
CA GLU A 263 8.86 3.79 5.06
C GLU A 263 7.69 3.76 6.04
N ASP A 264 6.65 4.57 5.82
CA ASP A 264 5.46 4.62 6.66
C ASP A 264 4.71 3.29 6.73
N ALA A 265 4.80 2.48 5.66
CA ALA A 265 4.19 1.15 5.62
C ALA A 265 4.88 0.12 6.52
N ILE A 266 6.09 0.41 6.95
CA ILE A 266 6.89 -0.51 7.77
C ILE A 266 6.59 -0.33 9.26
N PHE A 267 6.23 0.88 9.68
CA PHE A 267 6.14 1.25 11.08
C PHE A 267 5.23 0.34 11.94
N PRO A 268 3.99 -0.02 11.52
CA PRO A 268 3.11 -0.86 12.34
C PRO A 268 3.68 -2.26 12.61
N VAL A 269 4.26 -2.89 11.59
CA VAL A 269 4.79 -4.27 11.69
C VAL A 269 6.17 -4.33 12.32
N ARG A 270 6.99 -3.29 12.14
CA ARG A 270 8.32 -3.21 12.75
C ARG A 270 8.24 -3.24 14.27
N LYS A 271 7.34 -2.45 14.87
CA LYS A 271 7.14 -2.38 16.32
C LYS A 271 6.78 -3.73 16.93
N GLU A 272 6.08 -4.57 16.17
CA GLU A 272 5.66 -5.92 16.57
C GLU A 272 6.66 -7.01 16.16
N GLY A 273 7.74 -6.66 15.46
CA GLY A 273 8.73 -7.62 14.95
C GLY A 273 8.17 -8.58 13.89
N ILE A 274 7.08 -8.21 13.20
CA ILE A 274 6.47 -9.02 12.15
C ILE A 274 7.30 -8.89 10.87
N PRO A 275 7.83 -9.97 10.30
CA PRO A 275 8.62 -9.90 9.08
C PRO A 275 7.75 -9.53 7.87
N ILE A 276 8.33 -8.77 6.93
CA ILE A 276 7.73 -8.46 5.63
C ILE A 276 8.44 -9.28 4.54
N ASN A 277 7.70 -9.85 3.60
CA ASN A 277 8.26 -10.49 2.43
C ASN A 277 7.77 -9.79 1.15
N ILE A 278 8.68 -9.19 0.40
CA ILE A 278 8.38 -8.58 -0.91
C ILE A 278 8.44 -9.67 -1.96
N ARG A 279 7.34 -9.87 -2.69
CA ARG A 279 7.18 -10.97 -3.64
C ARG A 279 6.62 -10.52 -4.99
N ASN A 280 6.93 -11.31 -6.03
CA ASN A 280 6.50 -11.03 -7.40
C ASN A 280 5.26 -11.85 -7.77
N THR A 281 4.16 -11.18 -8.11
CA THR A 281 2.92 -11.82 -8.57
C THR A 281 3.11 -12.56 -9.90
N ASN A 282 4.02 -12.08 -10.76
CA ASN A 282 4.31 -12.68 -12.06
C ASN A 282 5.37 -13.80 -11.99
N ALA A 283 6.09 -13.89 -10.87
CA ALA A 283 7.07 -14.95 -10.59
C ALA A 283 6.88 -15.47 -9.14
N PRO A 284 5.75 -16.11 -8.83
CA PRO A 284 5.37 -16.47 -7.45
C PRO A 284 6.29 -17.52 -6.81
N GLU A 285 7.11 -18.21 -7.58
CA GLU A 285 8.10 -19.16 -7.06
C GLU A 285 9.38 -18.45 -6.58
N ASP A 286 9.62 -17.20 -6.97
CA ASP A 286 10.73 -16.43 -6.47
C ASP A 286 10.55 -16.17 -4.97
N LYS A 287 11.63 -16.32 -4.20
CA LYS A 287 11.59 -16.14 -2.74
C LYS A 287 11.36 -14.69 -2.35
N GLY A 288 11.71 -13.76 -3.23
CA GLY A 288 11.68 -12.32 -2.95
C GLY A 288 12.69 -11.91 -1.88
N THR A 289 12.46 -10.75 -1.28
CA THR A 289 13.29 -10.23 -0.18
C THR A 289 12.53 -10.28 1.14
N LEU A 290 13.15 -10.88 2.15
CA LEU A 290 12.62 -10.89 3.52
C LEU A 290 13.18 -9.71 4.32
N ILE A 291 12.31 -8.89 4.89
CA ILE A 291 12.65 -7.75 5.75
C ILE A 291 12.40 -8.16 7.20
N VAL A 292 13.40 -8.00 8.06
CA VAL A 292 13.36 -8.45 9.46
C VAL A 292 13.93 -7.38 10.40
N GLU A 293 13.67 -7.51 11.72
CA GLU A 293 14.24 -6.61 12.72
C GLU A 293 15.75 -6.81 12.85
N ASP A 294 16.18 -8.06 12.92
CA ASP A 294 17.59 -8.41 13.05
C ASP A 294 17.91 -9.71 12.30
N THR A 295 19.14 -9.82 11.82
CA THR A 295 19.64 -11.04 11.21
C THR A 295 20.66 -11.68 12.14
N CYS A 296 20.33 -12.79 12.76
CA CYS A 296 21.28 -13.66 13.49
C CYS A 296 22.32 -14.34 12.58
N ARG A 297 22.26 -14.11 11.26
CA ARG A 297 23.13 -14.73 10.26
C ARG A 297 24.27 -13.78 9.89
N LYS A 298 25.46 -14.33 9.73
CA LYS A 298 26.55 -13.59 9.09
C LYS A 298 26.11 -13.18 7.68
N PRO A 299 26.29 -11.91 7.30
CA PRO A 299 25.91 -11.44 5.97
C PRO A 299 26.68 -12.23 4.91
N ARG A 300 25.99 -12.58 3.82
CA ARG A 300 26.57 -13.32 2.69
C ARG A 300 27.57 -12.47 1.90
N PHE A 301 27.34 -11.15 1.90
CA PHE A 301 28.16 -10.14 1.22
C PHE A 301 28.55 -9.06 2.19
N THR A 302 29.67 -8.39 1.92
CA THR A 302 30.18 -7.27 2.74
C THR A 302 29.29 -6.04 2.63
N ILE A 303 28.57 -5.88 1.50
CA ILE A 303 27.66 -4.76 1.21
C ILE A 303 26.28 -5.35 0.94
N THR A 304 25.26 -4.87 1.63
CA THR A 304 23.87 -5.28 1.47
C THR A 304 23.28 -4.75 0.18
N GLY A 305 23.54 -3.46 -0.13
CA GLY A 305 23.07 -2.81 -1.34
C GLY A 305 23.71 -1.44 -1.53
N ILE A 306 23.57 -0.91 -2.74
CA ILE A 306 24.01 0.43 -3.12
C ILE A 306 22.83 1.13 -3.79
N ALA A 307 22.35 2.20 -3.19
CA ALA A 307 21.36 3.09 -3.78
C ALA A 307 21.97 4.48 -3.97
N GLY A 308 21.47 5.21 -4.97
CA GLY A 308 21.93 6.56 -5.25
C GLY A 308 20.89 7.35 -6.02
N LYS A 309 20.81 8.64 -5.72
CA LYS A 309 19.96 9.60 -6.41
C LYS A 309 20.86 10.66 -7.04
N LYS A 310 20.51 11.10 -8.24
CA LYS A 310 21.22 12.16 -8.97
C LYS A 310 20.58 13.52 -8.69
N ASP A 311 21.22 14.55 -9.23
CA ASP A 311 20.70 15.93 -9.25
C ASP A 311 20.60 16.60 -7.86
N PHE A 312 21.64 16.37 -7.04
CA PHE A 312 21.84 17.11 -5.80
C PHE A 312 22.74 18.32 -6.02
N ALA A 313 22.42 19.41 -5.31
CA ALA A 313 23.32 20.53 -5.12
C ALA A 313 23.85 20.50 -3.67
N SER A 314 25.14 20.73 -3.50
CA SER A 314 25.75 20.90 -2.18
C SER A 314 25.96 22.39 -1.91
N ILE A 315 25.47 22.87 -0.76
CA ILE A 315 25.64 24.26 -0.31
C ILE A 315 26.51 24.22 0.95
N THR A 316 27.70 24.80 0.87
CA THR A 316 28.57 24.96 2.01
C THR A 316 28.44 26.38 2.55
N ILE A 317 28.17 26.51 3.85
CA ILE A 317 28.04 27.78 4.54
C ILE A 317 29.21 27.92 5.52
N GLU A 318 30.02 28.92 5.30
CA GLU A 318 31.16 29.26 6.18
C GLU A 318 30.91 30.58 6.89
N LYS A 319 31.02 30.57 8.20
CA LYS A 319 30.90 31.75 9.03
C LYS A 319 31.85 31.65 10.21
N ALA A 320 32.64 32.72 10.42
CA ALA A 320 33.46 32.83 11.62
C ALA A 320 32.59 32.86 12.87
N MET A 321 33.00 32.11 13.90
CA MET A 321 32.31 32.01 15.21
C MET A 321 30.83 31.50 15.09
N MET A 322 30.52 30.66 14.12
CA MET A 322 29.19 30.09 13.91
C MET A 322 28.66 29.36 15.16
N ASN A 323 29.55 28.69 15.90
CA ASN A 323 29.22 27.93 17.09
C ASN A 323 28.80 28.80 18.30
N SER A 324 29.12 30.10 18.30
CA SER A 324 28.71 31.05 19.34
C SER A 324 27.39 31.76 19.06
N GLU A 325 26.84 31.62 17.84
CA GLU A 325 25.56 32.23 17.48
C GLU A 325 24.40 31.24 17.66
N VAL A 326 23.63 31.42 18.73
CA VAL A 326 22.46 30.63 19.01
C VAL A 326 21.43 30.76 17.92
N GLY A 327 20.95 29.63 17.38
CA GLY A 327 19.90 29.59 16.36
C GLY A 327 20.39 29.86 14.94
N PHE A 328 21.67 29.86 14.63
CA PHE A 328 22.20 30.09 13.29
C PHE A 328 21.65 29.05 12.29
N CYS A 329 21.70 27.76 12.63
CA CYS A 329 21.15 26.70 11.76
C CYS A 329 19.67 26.89 11.49
N ARG A 330 18.87 27.31 12.48
CA ARG A 330 17.45 27.63 12.27
C ARG A 330 17.24 28.70 11.21
N LYS A 331 18.03 29.78 11.27
CA LYS A 331 17.95 30.88 10.28
C LYS A 331 18.30 30.41 8.86
N VAL A 332 19.26 29.50 8.74
CA VAL A 332 19.62 28.89 7.46
C VAL A 332 18.47 28.03 6.94
N LEU A 333 17.91 27.15 7.77
CA LEU A 333 16.78 26.30 7.41
C LEU A 333 15.52 27.13 7.03
N GLU A 334 15.28 28.24 7.73
CA GLU A 334 14.19 29.17 7.43
C GLU A 334 14.29 29.79 6.02
N VAL A 335 15.51 30.01 5.52
CA VAL A 335 15.70 30.48 4.13
C VAL A 335 15.28 29.41 3.13
N PHE A 336 15.64 28.13 3.37
CA PHE A 336 15.22 27.04 2.50
C PHE A 336 13.70 26.84 2.55
N GLU A 337 13.10 26.88 3.76
CA GLU A 337 11.65 26.76 3.96
C GLU A 337 10.88 27.84 3.19
N ASN A 338 11.28 29.10 3.35
CA ASN A 338 10.65 30.23 2.67
C ASN A 338 10.76 30.19 1.14
N ASN A 339 11.73 29.47 0.61
CA ASN A 339 11.92 29.26 -0.82
C ASN A 339 11.41 27.90 -1.31
N HIS A 340 10.70 27.13 -0.46
CA HIS A 340 10.17 25.81 -0.77
C HIS A 340 11.23 24.81 -1.28
N ILE A 341 12.45 24.91 -0.74
CA ILE A 341 13.58 24.03 -1.10
C ILE A 341 13.67 22.90 -0.07
N SER A 342 13.53 21.67 -0.53
CA SER A 342 13.72 20.47 0.31
C SER A 342 15.21 20.23 0.58
N ILE A 343 15.54 19.87 1.81
CA ILE A 343 16.90 19.53 2.25
C ILE A 343 16.93 18.04 2.58
N GLU A 344 17.95 17.34 2.09
CA GLU A 344 18.11 15.91 2.33
C GLU A 344 19.06 15.64 3.55
N HIS A 345 20.12 16.47 3.74
CA HIS A 345 21.10 16.35 4.83
C HIS A 345 21.57 17.72 5.33
#